data_c238f940bdc72015c9aa203966d70242
#
_entry.id   c238f940bdc72015c9aa203966d70242
#
_cell.length_a   1.000
_cell.length_b   1.000
_cell.length_c   1.000
_cell.angle_alpha   90.00
_cell.angle_beta   90.00
_cell.angle_gamma   90.00
#
_symmetry.space_group_name_H-M   'P 1'
#
loop_
_entity.id
_entity.type
_entity.pdbx_description
1 polymer ?
#
loop_
_entity_poly.entity_id
_entity_poly.type
_entity_poly.pdbx_seq_one_letter_code
_entity_poly.pdbx_strand_id
1 'polypeptide(L)'
;MAVPVNLPGRGVLFDLDGTLADTAPDLAFALNQQRIARGMPELPIEAVRSQASSGARGLLKIGFGIEPGQSGYDAMRDEFLDIYEENLARGSRLFPGVSALLEQIERRGLRWGIVTNKAERFTFPLLRALTLIERAACVICGDTTPNPKPHPAPLLAAAEKLGVSPWQCIYVGDDERDVQAGHAAGMPVVVARYGYLGNGTPPEQWGADGFVDAPADLLGLLFDGTARPI
;
A
#
# COMPACT_ATOMS: atom_id res chain seq x y z
N MET A 1 23.62 10.22 -10.73
CA MET A 1 23.78 9.05 -11.63
C MET A 1 22.97 7.93 -11.00
N ALA A 2 21.86 7.53 -11.65
CA ALA A 2 21.09 6.40 -11.20
C ALA A 2 21.97 5.14 -11.29
N VAL A 3 22.19 4.48 -10.15
CA VAL A 3 22.83 3.18 -10.13
C VAL A 3 21.89 2.23 -10.88
N PRO A 4 22.34 1.52 -11.92
CA PRO A 4 21.51 0.48 -12.52
C PRO A 4 21.28 -0.56 -11.42
N VAL A 5 20.05 -0.60 -10.90
CA VAL A 5 19.67 -1.63 -9.94
C VAL A 5 19.57 -2.91 -10.75
N ASN A 6 20.71 -3.61 -10.88
CA ASN A 6 20.71 -4.98 -11.38
C ASN A 6 20.09 -5.82 -10.25
N LEU A 7 18.76 -5.86 -10.26
CA LEU A 7 17.99 -6.48 -9.19
C LEU A 7 18.02 -7.99 -9.37
N PRO A 8 18.74 -8.73 -8.53
CA PRO A 8 18.68 -10.17 -8.54
C PRO A 8 17.36 -10.63 -7.90
N GLY A 9 16.21 -10.07 -8.37
CA GLY A 9 14.92 -10.31 -7.77
C GLY A 9 14.46 -11.74 -8.00
N ARG A 10 14.32 -12.50 -6.92
CA ARG A 10 13.55 -13.75 -6.89
C ARG A 10 12.17 -13.55 -6.33
N GLY A 11 11.88 -12.37 -5.74
CA GLY A 11 10.59 -12.01 -5.16
C GLY A 11 10.26 -10.53 -5.34
N VAL A 12 8.99 -10.23 -5.54
CA VAL A 12 8.46 -8.87 -5.56
C VAL A 12 7.42 -8.73 -4.47
N LEU A 13 7.60 -7.79 -3.58
CA LEU A 13 6.65 -7.48 -2.52
C LEU A 13 5.99 -6.14 -2.82
N PHE A 14 4.70 -6.05 -2.58
CA PHE A 14 3.90 -4.86 -2.84
C PHE A 14 3.16 -4.41 -1.60
N ASP A 15 3.04 -3.10 -1.39
CA ASP A 15 1.94 -2.58 -0.58
C ASP A 15 0.59 -2.79 -1.31
N LEU A 16 -0.50 -2.62 -0.60
CA LEU A 16 -1.86 -2.82 -1.13
C LEU A 16 -2.52 -1.49 -1.49
N ASP A 17 -2.81 -0.67 -0.47
CA ASP A 17 -3.57 0.58 -0.61
C ASP A 17 -2.68 1.67 -1.22
N GLY A 18 -3.01 2.15 -2.41
CA GLY A 18 -2.19 3.13 -3.15
C GLY A 18 -1.13 2.51 -4.06
N THR A 19 -0.89 1.21 -3.96
CA THR A 19 0.13 0.52 -4.78
C THR A 19 -0.49 -0.51 -5.73
N LEU A 20 -1.13 -1.55 -5.22
CA LEU A 20 -1.86 -2.52 -6.05
C LEU A 20 -3.30 -2.08 -6.30
N ALA A 21 -3.95 -1.50 -5.28
CA ALA A 21 -5.36 -1.17 -5.30
C ALA A 21 -5.62 0.30 -4.94
N ASP A 22 -6.49 0.93 -5.72
CA ASP A 22 -7.12 2.19 -5.35
C ASP A 22 -8.31 1.89 -4.44
N THR A 23 -8.10 2.03 -3.15
CA THR A 23 -9.09 1.80 -2.09
C THR A 23 -9.69 3.10 -1.53
N ALA A 24 -9.20 4.25 -1.98
CA ALA A 24 -9.69 5.55 -1.55
C ALA A 24 -11.20 5.74 -1.73
N PRO A 25 -11.86 5.20 -2.79
CA PRO A 25 -13.31 5.33 -2.93
C PRO A 25 -14.11 4.77 -1.75
N ASP A 26 -13.75 3.59 -1.24
CA ASP A 26 -14.48 2.98 -0.12
C ASP A 26 -14.17 3.66 1.20
N LEU A 27 -12.93 4.11 1.38
CA LEU A 27 -12.52 4.91 2.54
C LEU A 27 -13.24 6.26 2.57
N ALA A 28 -13.36 6.92 1.40
CA ALA A 28 -14.09 8.17 1.26
C ALA A 28 -15.59 7.98 1.54
N PHE A 29 -16.17 6.88 1.05
CA PHE A 29 -17.56 6.54 1.33
C PHE A 29 -17.79 6.41 2.83
N ALA A 30 -16.97 5.62 3.55
CA ALA A 30 -17.13 5.42 4.98
C ALA A 30 -17.02 6.74 5.78
N LEU A 31 -16.03 7.56 5.46
CA LEU A 31 -15.86 8.87 6.08
C LEU A 31 -17.05 9.80 5.83
N ASN A 32 -17.54 9.83 4.58
CA ASN A 32 -18.66 10.68 4.19
C ASN A 32 -19.99 10.23 4.80
N GLN A 33 -20.22 8.92 4.98
CA GLN A 33 -21.38 8.43 5.74
C GLN A 33 -21.38 8.95 7.18
N GLN A 34 -20.24 8.93 7.87
CA GLN A 34 -20.14 9.51 9.21
C GLN A 34 -20.39 11.02 9.22
N ARG A 35 -19.90 11.75 8.20
CA ARG A 35 -20.10 13.20 8.07
C ARG A 35 -21.57 13.55 7.83
N ILE A 36 -22.23 12.84 6.91
CA ILE A 36 -23.65 13.02 6.59
C ILE A 36 -24.50 12.76 7.83
N ALA A 37 -24.24 11.69 8.60
CA ALA A 37 -24.93 11.37 9.82
C ALA A 37 -24.84 12.49 10.90
N ARG A 38 -23.82 13.36 10.77
CA ARG A 38 -23.58 14.53 11.65
C ARG A 38 -23.99 15.86 11.02
N GLY A 39 -24.71 15.82 9.89
CA GLY A 39 -25.16 17.03 9.17
C GLY A 39 -24.03 17.81 8.51
N MET A 40 -22.87 17.19 8.29
CA MET A 40 -21.71 17.82 7.64
C MET A 40 -21.71 17.48 6.12
N PRO A 41 -21.23 18.39 5.27
CA PRO A 41 -21.12 18.12 3.84
C PRO A 41 -20.06 17.03 3.57
N GLU A 42 -20.21 16.30 2.47
CA GLU A 42 -19.20 15.35 2.00
C GLU A 42 -17.87 16.05 1.67
N LEU A 43 -16.78 15.32 1.88
CA LEU A 43 -15.47 15.71 1.36
C LEU A 43 -15.27 15.14 -0.06
N PRO A 44 -14.61 15.89 -0.94
CA PRO A 44 -14.23 15.38 -2.26
C PRO A 44 -13.21 14.25 -2.11
N ILE A 45 -13.25 13.30 -3.05
CA ILE A 45 -12.39 12.11 -3.01
C ILE A 45 -10.90 12.46 -3.03
N GLU A 46 -10.53 13.55 -3.70
CA GLU A 46 -9.14 14.01 -3.79
C GLU A 46 -8.57 14.38 -2.41
N ALA A 47 -9.38 14.99 -1.55
CA ALA A 47 -8.98 15.30 -0.18
C ALA A 47 -8.78 14.03 0.67
N VAL A 48 -9.59 12.99 0.42
CA VAL A 48 -9.50 11.70 1.11
C VAL A 48 -8.32 10.88 0.59
N ARG A 49 -8.10 10.87 -0.72
CA ARG A 49 -7.05 10.09 -1.39
C ARG A 49 -5.66 10.35 -0.81
N SER A 50 -5.29 11.59 -0.60
CA SER A 50 -4.00 11.98 -0.04
C SER A 50 -3.79 11.53 1.43
N GLN A 51 -4.86 11.13 2.11
CA GLN A 51 -4.81 10.64 3.49
C GLN A 51 -5.13 9.14 3.62
N ALA A 52 -5.45 8.48 2.51
CA ALA A 52 -5.88 7.08 2.52
C ALA A 52 -4.81 6.14 3.14
N SER A 53 -3.53 6.34 2.83
CA SER A 53 -2.42 5.58 3.42
C SER A 53 -2.28 5.79 4.94
N SER A 54 -2.82 6.89 5.48
CA SER A 54 -2.83 7.16 6.93
C SER A 54 -3.97 6.44 7.66
N GLY A 55 -4.85 5.73 6.94
CA GLY A 55 -5.97 4.97 7.47
C GLY A 55 -6.96 5.82 8.27
N ALA A 56 -7.70 5.19 9.19
CA ALA A 56 -8.72 5.86 10.00
C ALA A 56 -8.17 7.10 10.74
N ARG A 57 -6.93 7.06 11.19
CA ARG A 57 -6.31 8.21 11.90
C ARG A 57 -6.26 9.46 11.01
N GLY A 58 -5.71 9.33 9.82
CA GLY A 58 -5.61 10.47 8.88
C GLY A 58 -6.97 10.93 8.39
N LEU A 59 -7.86 9.98 8.14
CA LEU A 59 -9.21 10.26 7.65
C LEU A 59 -10.08 10.97 8.69
N LEU A 60 -10.06 10.55 9.94
CA LEU A 60 -10.78 11.22 11.01
C LEU A 60 -10.20 12.62 11.29
N LYS A 61 -8.88 12.79 11.15
CA LYS A 61 -8.26 14.09 11.27
C LYS A 61 -8.79 15.07 10.22
N ILE A 62 -8.82 14.71 8.95
CA ILE A 62 -9.35 15.60 7.89
C ILE A 62 -10.87 15.71 7.94
N GLY A 63 -11.56 14.64 8.34
CA GLY A 63 -13.02 14.60 8.38
C GLY A 63 -13.63 15.39 9.52
N PHE A 64 -12.99 15.40 10.69
CA PHE A 64 -13.56 15.92 11.93
C PHE A 64 -12.58 16.69 12.81
N GLY A 65 -11.30 16.77 12.42
CA GLY A 65 -10.27 17.41 13.23
C GLY A 65 -9.93 16.66 14.53
N ILE A 66 -10.29 15.36 14.61
CA ILE A 66 -10.08 14.53 15.80
C ILE A 66 -8.87 13.62 15.64
N GLU A 67 -8.08 13.50 16.70
CA GLU A 67 -6.86 12.71 16.72
C GLU A 67 -6.86 11.69 17.89
N PRO A 68 -6.02 10.63 17.81
CA PRO A 68 -5.86 9.66 18.89
C PRO A 68 -5.60 10.32 20.24
N GLY A 69 -6.25 9.80 21.30
CA GLY A 69 -6.16 10.34 22.67
C GLY A 69 -7.15 11.44 22.98
N GLN A 70 -7.84 11.99 22.00
CA GLN A 70 -8.95 12.93 22.25
C GLN A 70 -10.24 12.19 22.59
N SER A 71 -11.07 12.84 23.41
CA SER A 71 -12.38 12.29 23.79
C SER A 71 -13.24 12.02 22.56
N GLY A 72 -13.80 10.81 22.47
CA GLY A 72 -14.65 10.39 21.36
C GLY A 72 -13.90 9.82 20.14
N TYR A 73 -12.56 9.91 20.09
CA TYR A 73 -11.79 9.38 18.95
C TYR A 73 -12.03 7.89 18.74
N ASP A 74 -11.94 7.07 19.79
CA ASP A 74 -12.07 5.61 19.65
C ASP A 74 -13.46 5.22 19.15
N ALA A 75 -14.51 5.84 19.66
CA ALA A 75 -15.87 5.59 19.18
C ALA A 75 -16.06 5.98 17.70
N MET A 76 -15.49 7.11 17.29
CA MET A 76 -15.56 7.54 15.89
C MET A 76 -14.71 6.66 14.98
N ARG A 77 -13.56 6.19 15.45
CA ARG A 77 -12.73 5.23 14.72
C ARG A 77 -13.46 3.92 14.51
N ASP A 78 -14.07 3.40 15.56
CA ASP A 78 -14.77 2.11 15.51
C ASP A 78 -15.99 2.21 14.57
N GLU A 79 -16.79 3.26 14.67
CA GLU A 79 -17.89 3.54 13.72
C GLU A 79 -17.38 3.65 12.26
N PHE A 80 -16.26 4.36 12.03
CA PHE A 80 -15.65 4.45 10.70
C PHE A 80 -15.28 3.07 10.15
N LEU A 81 -14.63 2.26 10.98
CA LEU A 81 -14.17 0.93 10.60
C LEU A 81 -15.34 -0.03 10.34
N ASP A 82 -16.43 0.07 11.11
CA ASP A 82 -17.63 -0.72 10.89
C ASP A 82 -18.30 -0.35 9.55
N ILE A 83 -18.47 0.94 9.27
CA ILE A 83 -19.00 1.40 7.98
C ILE A 83 -18.10 0.95 6.82
N TYR A 84 -16.78 1.05 6.99
CA TYR A 84 -15.82 0.61 5.98
C TYR A 84 -15.93 -0.90 5.73
N GLU A 85 -16.02 -1.72 6.77
CA GLU A 85 -16.15 -3.17 6.67
C GLU A 85 -17.41 -3.60 5.92
N GLU A 86 -18.56 -2.99 6.25
CA GLU A 86 -19.83 -3.25 5.58
C GLU A 86 -19.86 -2.85 4.10
N ASN A 87 -18.99 -1.93 3.70
CA ASN A 87 -18.98 -1.38 2.33
C ASN A 87 -17.68 -1.68 1.58
N LEU A 88 -16.90 -2.63 2.06
CA LEU A 88 -15.62 -3.01 1.51
C LEU A 88 -15.74 -3.54 0.08
N ALA A 89 -14.82 -3.11 -0.80
CA ALA A 89 -14.74 -3.49 -2.21
C ALA A 89 -15.90 -3.02 -3.11
N ARG A 90 -16.69 -2.02 -2.70
CA ARG A 90 -17.72 -1.41 -3.57
C ARG A 90 -17.12 -0.57 -4.69
N GLY A 91 -16.17 0.29 -4.34
CA GLY A 91 -15.47 1.21 -5.24
C GLY A 91 -14.01 0.87 -5.48
N SER A 92 -13.41 0.06 -4.60
CA SER A 92 -12.01 -0.35 -4.72
C SER A 92 -11.75 -1.14 -6.01
N ARG A 93 -10.64 -0.82 -6.68
CA ARG A 93 -10.22 -1.45 -7.95
C ARG A 93 -8.70 -1.55 -7.96
N LEU A 94 -8.16 -2.50 -8.73
CA LEU A 94 -6.73 -2.48 -9.05
C LEU A 94 -6.40 -1.20 -9.84
N PHE A 95 -5.21 -0.63 -9.58
CA PHE A 95 -4.72 0.44 -10.45
C PHE A 95 -4.59 -0.05 -11.90
N PRO A 96 -4.84 0.84 -12.88
CA PRO A 96 -4.69 0.49 -14.29
C PRO A 96 -3.31 -0.11 -14.59
N GLY A 97 -3.28 -1.30 -15.18
CA GLY A 97 -2.05 -2.01 -15.53
C GLY A 97 -1.55 -3.00 -14.47
N VAL A 98 -2.03 -2.98 -13.22
CA VAL A 98 -1.58 -3.90 -12.16
C VAL A 98 -1.83 -5.37 -12.53
N SER A 99 -3.03 -5.70 -13.04
CA SER A 99 -3.32 -7.09 -13.43
C SER A 99 -2.32 -7.62 -14.46
N ALA A 100 -2.03 -6.81 -15.49
CA ALA A 100 -1.06 -7.16 -16.53
C ALA A 100 0.37 -7.27 -15.98
N LEU A 101 0.77 -6.39 -15.06
CA LEU A 101 2.06 -6.46 -14.37
C LEU A 101 2.21 -7.79 -13.62
N LEU A 102 1.23 -8.15 -12.79
CA LEU A 102 1.26 -9.38 -11.99
C LEU A 102 1.32 -10.63 -12.90
N GLU A 103 0.55 -10.66 -13.99
CA GLU A 103 0.64 -11.74 -14.98
C GLU A 103 2.03 -11.85 -15.60
N GLN A 104 2.69 -10.73 -15.89
CA GLN A 104 4.05 -10.76 -16.44
C GLN A 104 5.09 -11.26 -15.43
N ILE A 105 4.94 -10.89 -14.14
CA ILE A 105 5.77 -11.39 -13.05
C ILE A 105 5.61 -12.92 -12.93
N GLU A 106 4.38 -13.42 -12.92
CA GLU A 106 4.03 -14.84 -12.82
C GLU A 106 4.53 -15.64 -14.00
N ARG A 107 4.34 -15.15 -15.24
CA ARG A 107 4.83 -15.80 -16.46
C ARG A 107 6.36 -15.97 -16.50
N ARG A 108 7.09 -15.09 -15.80
CA ARG A 108 8.55 -15.17 -15.69
C ARG A 108 9.01 -16.00 -14.50
N GLY A 109 8.07 -16.66 -13.79
CA GLY A 109 8.38 -17.54 -12.68
C GLY A 109 8.78 -16.81 -11.40
N LEU A 110 8.59 -15.49 -11.32
CA LEU A 110 8.79 -14.74 -10.09
C LEU A 110 7.61 -14.90 -9.16
N ARG A 111 7.91 -15.01 -7.85
CA ARG A 111 6.88 -15.00 -6.80
C ARG A 111 6.66 -13.58 -6.32
N TRP A 112 5.42 -13.26 -6.01
CA TRP A 112 5.08 -11.96 -5.44
C TRP A 112 4.20 -12.12 -4.20
N GLY A 113 4.25 -11.12 -3.31
CA GLY A 113 3.47 -11.08 -2.08
C GLY A 113 3.00 -9.67 -1.76
N ILE A 114 2.14 -9.58 -0.75
CA ILE A 114 1.54 -8.34 -0.26
C ILE A 114 2.01 -8.09 1.16
N VAL A 115 2.46 -6.85 1.44
CA VAL A 115 2.83 -6.39 2.78
C VAL A 115 2.16 -5.05 3.04
N THR A 116 1.11 -5.05 3.84
CA THR A 116 0.26 -3.87 4.07
C THR A 116 0.09 -3.56 5.57
N ASN A 117 -0.13 -2.28 5.90
CA ASN A 117 -0.52 -1.89 7.27
C ASN A 117 -2.04 -2.05 7.52
N LYS A 118 -2.79 -2.46 6.51
CA LYS A 118 -4.21 -2.79 6.67
C LYS A 118 -4.38 -4.07 7.48
N ALA A 119 -5.33 -4.06 8.43
CA ALA A 119 -5.62 -5.23 9.28
C ALA A 119 -6.20 -6.41 8.47
N GLU A 120 -5.98 -7.64 8.94
CA GLU A 120 -6.42 -8.88 8.29
C GLU A 120 -7.92 -8.88 7.96
N ARG A 121 -8.74 -8.41 8.88
CA ARG A 121 -10.20 -8.39 8.73
C ARG A 121 -10.68 -7.61 7.50
N PHE A 122 -9.93 -6.61 7.05
CA PHE A 122 -10.23 -5.84 5.85
C PHE A 122 -9.45 -6.34 4.62
N THR A 123 -8.23 -6.83 4.84
CA THR A 123 -7.33 -7.23 3.76
C THR A 123 -7.85 -8.45 3.02
N PHE A 124 -8.16 -9.54 3.72
CA PHE A 124 -8.56 -10.77 3.05
C PHE A 124 -9.88 -10.68 2.27
N PRO A 125 -10.95 -10.04 2.79
CA PRO A 125 -12.16 -9.84 1.97
C PRO A 125 -11.90 -8.98 0.73
N LEU A 126 -11.09 -7.92 0.85
CA LEU A 126 -10.71 -7.07 -0.28
C LEU A 126 -9.92 -7.86 -1.33
N LEU A 127 -8.92 -8.66 -0.92
CA LEU A 127 -8.13 -9.47 -1.84
C LEU A 127 -8.94 -10.53 -2.57
N ARG A 128 -9.96 -11.11 -1.90
CA ARG A 128 -10.93 -12.02 -2.56
C ARG A 128 -11.72 -11.28 -3.63
N ALA A 129 -12.26 -10.11 -3.30
CA ALA A 129 -13.03 -9.30 -4.25
C ALA A 129 -12.20 -8.85 -5.46
N LEU A 130 -10.89 -8.57 -5.24
CA LEU A 130 -9.95 -8.19 -6.30
C LEU A 130 -9.29 -9.40 -6.99
N THR A 131 -9.65 -10.64 -6.64
CA THR A 131 -9.08 -11.89 -7.19
C THR A 131 -7.57 -12.02 -7.03
N LEU A 132 -7.01 -11.46 -5.95
CA LEU A 132 -5.58 -11.49 -5.66
C LEU A 132 -5.16 -12.58 -4.68
N ILE A 133 -6.07 -13.06 -3.82
CA ILE A 133 -5.75 -13.93 -2.70
C ILE A 133 -5.10 -15.25 -3.13
N GLU A 134 -5.57 -15.84 -4.21
CA GLU A 134 -5.06 -17.13 -4.72
C GLU A 134 -3.78 -16.96 -5.56
N ARG A 135 -3.44 -15.72 -5.92
CA ARG A 135 -2.28 -15.39 -6.76
C ARG A 135 -1.06 -15.00 -5.92
N ALA A 136 -1.28 -14.31 -4.80
CA ALA A 136 -0.22 -13.86 -3.92
C ALA A 136 0.43 -15.04 -3.20
N ALA A 137 1.74 -15.17 -3.29
CA ALA A 137 2.49 -16.24 -2.61
C ALA A 137 2.52 -16.05 -1.08
N CYS A 138 2.34 -14.81 -0.61
CA CYS A 138 2.13 -14.49 0.80
C CYS A 138 1.37 -13.17 0.96
N VAL A 139 0.69 -13.04 2.10
CA VAL A 139 0.07 -11.80 2.56
C VAL A 139 0.49 -11.57 4.01
N ILE A 140 1.03 -10.37 4.29
CA ILE A 140 1.38 -9.89 5.61
C ILE A 140 0.57 -8.63 5.85
N CYS A 141 -0.29 -8.66 6.86
CA CYS A 141 -1.18 -7.57 7.24
C CYS A 141 -0.59 -6.75 8.39
N GLY A 142 -1.22 -5.63 8.71
CA GLY A 142 -0.76 -4.73 9.76
C GLY A 142 -0.74 -5.32 11.17
N ASP A 143 -1.51 -6.37 11.38
CA ASP A 143 -1.65 -7.14 12.63
C ASP A 143 -1.02 -8.54 12.57
N THR A 144 -0.38 -8.93 11.45
CA THR A 144 0.32 -10.22 11.32
C THR A 144 1.62 -10.26 12.12
N THR A 145 2.30 -9.12 12.27
CA THR A 145 3.56 -9.00 13.04
C THR A 145 3.39 -8.02 14.19
N PRO A 146 4.23 -8.12 15.25
CA PRO A 146 4.10 -7.23 16.40
C PRO A 146 4.23 -5.73 16.08
N ASN A 147 4.94 -5.39 15.01
CA ASN A 147 5.18 -4.01 14.58
C ASN A 147 4.87 -3.87 13.10
N PRO A 148 3.97 -2.93 12.71
CA PRO A 148 3.70 -2.61 11.30
C PRO A 148 4.82 -1.78 10.67
N LYS A 149 4.76 -1.54 9.36
CA LYS A 149 5.62 -0.56 8.66
C LYS A 149 5.51 0.81 9.36
N PRO A 150 6.61 1.53 9.60
CA PRO A 150 7.94 1.41 8.99
C PRO A 150 8.91 0.40 9.62
N HIS A 151 8.48 -0.42 10.59
CA HIS A 151 9.30 -1.49 11.12
C HIS A 151 9.55 -2.57 10.05
N PRO A 152 10.78 -3.17 9.96
CA PRO A 152 11.10 -4.15 8.93
C PRO A 152 10.43 -5.51 9.10
N ALA A 153 9.89 -5.82 10.28
CA ALA A 153 9.34 -7.15 10.59
C ALA A 153 8.34 -7.69 9.56
N PRO A 154 7.38 -6.90 9.03
CA PRO A 154 6.44 -7.41 8.01
C PRO A 154 7.15 -7.85 6.72
N LEU A 155 8.17 -7.10 6.27
CA LEU A 155 8.89 -7.41 5.05
C LEU A 155 9.81 -8.63 5.23
N LEU A 156 10.45 -8.75 6.38
CA LEU A 156 11.27 -9.92 6.73
C LEU A 156 10.41 -11.19 6.78
N ALA A 157 9.21 -11.12 7.40
CA ALA A 157 8.27 -12.22 7.43
C ALA A 157 7.78 -12.61 6.01
N ALA A 158 7.57 -11.62 5.13
CA ALA A 158 7.21 -11.88 3.74
C ALA A 158 8.34 -12.58 2.96
N ALA A 159 9.59 -12.13 3.11
CA ALA A 159 10.76 -12.77 2.48
C ALA A 159 10.93 -14.22 2.94
N GLU A 160 10.75 -14.48 4.24
CA GLU A 160 10.76 -15.83 4.80
C GLU A 160 9.67 -16.72 4.16
N LYS A 161 8.42 -16.22 4.05
CA LYS A 161 7.33 -16.96 3.41
C LYS A 161 7.57 -17.18 1.91
N LEU A 162 8.27 -16.27 1.23
CA LEU A 162 8.71 -16.47 -0.15
C LEU A 162 9.88 -17.45 -0.27
N GLY A 163 10.58 -17.77 0.83
CA GLY A 163 11.76 -18.64 0.83
C GLY A 163 12.97 -18.00 0.13
N VAL A 164 13.11 -16.67 0.23
CA VAL A 164 14.21 -15.89 -0.37
C VAL A 164 14.85 -14.97 0.65
N SER A 165 16.12 -14.62 0.42
CA SER A 165 16.80 -13.63 1.25
C SER A 165 16.20 -12.23 1.02
N PRO A 166 16.15 -11.34 2.03
CA PRO A 166 15.58 -10.00 1.88
C PRO A 166 16.20 -9.20 0.72
N TRP A 167 17.52 -9.23 0.55
CA TRP A 167 18.22 -8.54 -0.52
C TRP A 167 17.86 -9.05 -1.94
N GLN A 168 17.20 -10.21 -2.05
CA GLN A 168 16.66 -10.77 -3.30
C GLN A 168 15.21 -10.36 -3.57
N CYS A 169 14.58 -9.61 -2.66
CA CYS A 169 13.26 -9.03 -2.84
C CYS A 169 13.38 -7.58 -3.26
N ILE A 170 12.43 -7.13 -4.08
CA ILE A 170 12.15 -5.72 -4.28
C ILE A 170 10.86 -5.41 -3.55
N TYR A 171 10.83 -4.29 -2.83
CA TYR A 171 9.61 -3.79 -2.25
C TYR A 171 9.08 -2.60 -3.05
N VAL A 172 7.77 -2.59 -3.34
CA VAL A 172 7.08 -1.53 -4.07
C VAL A 172 5.99 -0.96 -3.19
N GLY A 173 6.01 0.34 -2.96
CA GLY A 173 5.02 1.04 -2.15
C GLY A 173 4.85 2.49 -2.56
N ASP A 174 3.92 3.21 -1.94
CA ASP A 174 3.61 4.61 -2.27
C ASP A 174 3.65 5.55 -1.05
N ASP A 175 4.24 5.10 0.06
CA ASP A 175 4.33 5.85 1.32
C ASP A 175 5.77 5.86 1.83
N GLU A 176 6.19 6.93 2.52
CA GLU A 176 7.53 7.03 3.11
C GLU A 176 7.84 5.88 4.07
N ARG A 177 6.84 5.35 4.78
CA ARG A 177 6.97 4.18 5.66
C ARG A 177 7.37 2.92 4.90
N ASP A 178 7.03 2.81 3.62
CA ASP A 178 7.42 1.70 2.75
C ASP A 178 8.92 1.74 2.48
N VAL A 179 9.44 2.92 2.16
CA VAL A 179 10.88 3.13 1.93
C VAL A 179 11.67 2.82 3.20
N GLN A 180 11.23 3.37 4.33
CA GLN A 180 11.88 3.13 5.63
C GLN A 180 11.87 1.64 6.01
N ALA A 181 10.73 0.95 5.86
CA ALA A 181 10.61 -0.47 6.18
C ALA A 181 11.47 -1.34 5.25
N GLY A 182 11.46 -1.06 3.95
CA GLY A 182 12.25 -1.80 2.95
C GLY A 182 13.74 -1.70 3.20
N HIS A 183 14.25 -0.48 3.38
CA HIS A 183 15.67 -0.25 3.69
C HIS A 183 16.07 -0.90 5.01
N ALA A 184 15.25 -0.79 6.05
CA ALA A 184 15.50 -1.45 7.34
C ALA A 184 15.49 -2.99 7.22
N ALA A 185 14.77 -3.56 6.24
CA ALA A 185 14.77 -4.98 5.92
C ALA A 185 15.93 -5.40 4.98
N GLY A 186 16.73 -4.45 4.46
CA GLY A 186 17.80 -4.71 3.49
C GLY A 186 17.28 -5.02 2.09
N MET A 187 16.10 -4.48 1.73
CA MET A 187 15.49 -4.63 0.43
C MET A 187 15.61 -3.32 -0.37
N PRO A 188 15.90 -3.36 -1.68
CA PRO A 188 15.71 -2.21 -2.56
C PRO A 188 14.21 -1.86 -2.64
N VAL A 189 13.93 -0.55 -2.67
CA VAL A 189 12.56 -0.01 -2.66
C VAL A 189 12.28 0.85 -3.89
N VAL A 190 11.17 0.56 -4.54
CA VAL A 190 10.64 1.34 -5.66
C VAL A 190 9.37 2.06 -5.23
N VAL A 191 9.30 3.36 -5.45
CA VAL A 191 8.10 4.15 -5.15
C VAL A 191 7.16 4.19 -6.34
N ALA A 192 5.91 3.82 -6.09
CA ALA A 192 4.79 3.91 -7.03
C ALA A 192 4.23 5.34 -7.03
N ARG A 193 4.73 6.21 -7.92
CA ARG A 193 4.30 7.63 -7.98
C ARG A 193 2.87 7.82 -8.47
N TYR A 194 2.25 6.78 -8.99
CA TYR A 194 0.82 6.78 -9.33
C TYR A 194 -0.09 6.57 -8.10
N GLY A 195 0.51 6.29 -6.93
CA GLY A 195 -0.20 6.04 -5.67
C GLY A 195 -0.67 7.30 -4.95
N TYR A 196 -0.87 7.19 -3.64
CA TYR A 196 -1.42 8.29 -2.83
C TYR A 196 -0.38 9.31 -2.39
N LEU A 197 0.86 8.89 -2.14
CA LEU A 197 2.04 9.68 -1.78
C LEU A 197 1.90 10.54 -0.51
N GLY A 198 0.71 10.62 0.07
CA GLY A 198 0.44 11.47 1.23
C GLY A 198 0.62 12.97 0.96
N ASN A 199 0.68 13.76 2.05
CA ASN A 199 0.87 15.22 2.01
C ASN A 199 2.14 15.65 2.78
N GLY A 200 3.07 14.71 2.98
CA GLY A 200 4.31 14.94 3.74
C GLY A 200 5.47 15.38 2.87
N THR A 201 6.64 14.85 3.16
CA THR A 201 7.86 15.01 2.38
C THR A 201 7.66 14.53 0.94
N PRO A 202 8.15 15.24 -0.09
CA PRO A 202 8.09 14.78 -1.47
C PRO A 202 8.77 13.40 -1.65
N PRO A 203 8.23 12.51 -2.51
CA PRO A 203 8.76 11.15 -2.68
C PRO A 203 10.23 11.09 -3.06
N GLU A 204 10.72 12.08 -3.78
CA GLU A 204 12.12 12.20 -4.19
C GLU A 204 13.10 12.36 -3.01
N GLN A 205 12.59 12.74 -1.85
CA GLN A 205 13.36 12.91 -0.62
C GLN A 205 13.30 11.71 0.32
N TRP A 206 12.52 10.67 0.01
CA TRP A 206 12.40 9.48 0.85
C TRP A 206 13.62 8.56 0.76
N GLY A 207 14.49 8.78 -0.25
CA GLY A 207 15.71 7.99 -0.45
C GLY A 207 15.47 6.65 -1.16
N ALA A 208 14.36 6.50 -1.87
CA ALA A 208 14.04 5.27 -2.61
C ALA A 208 15.07 4.96 -3.70
N ASP A 209 15.22 3.68 -4.04
CA ASP A 209 16.16 3.19 -5.05
C ASP A 209 15.65 3.38 -6.48
N GLY A 210 14.33 3.58 -6.65
CA GLY A 210 13.72 3.81 -7.95
C GLY A 210 12.28 4.35 -7.84
N PHE A 211 11.76 4.77 -8.99
CA PHE A 211 10.41 5.31 -9.12
C PHE A 211 9.74 4.73 -10.36
N VAL A 212 8.43 4.52 -10.26
CA VAL A 212 7.58 4.15 -11.40
C VAL A 212 6.35 5.04 -11.46
N ASP A 213 6.03 5.54 -12.65
CA ASP A 213 4.87 6.39 -12.90
C ASP A 213 3.63 5.57 -13.29
N ALA A 214 3.84 4.33 -13.70
CA ALA A 214 2.79 3.35 -13.99
C ALA A 214 3.26 1.94 -13.58
N PRO A 215 2.32 1.00 -13.27
CA PRO A 215 2.70 -0.37 -12.93
C PRO A 215 3.58 -1.05 -13.97
N ALA A 216 3.36 -0.80 -15.26
CA ALA A 216 4.13 -1.39 -16.36
C ALA A 216 5.62 -1.01 -16.33
N ASP A 217 5.97 0.17 -15.80
CA ASP A 217 7.36 0.64 -15.73
C ASP A 217 8.23 -0.27 -14.84
N LEU A 218 7.61 -0.96 -13.88
CA LEU A 218 8.30 -1.89 -13.00
C LEU A 218 8.94 -3.05 -13.76
N LEU A 219 8.36 -3.45 -14.90
CA LEU A 219 8.92 -4.52 -15.73
C LEU A 219 10.31 -4.16 -16.26
N GLY A 220 10.52 -2.90 -16.64
CA GLY A 220 11.84 -2.41 -17.07
C GLY A 220 12.88 -2.48 -15.95
N LEU A 221 12.49 -2.15 -14.71
CA LEU A 221 13.37 -2.26 -13.55
C LEU A 221 13.69 -3.71 -13.20
N LEU A 222 12.70 -4.61 -13.30
CA LEU A 222 12.84 -6.01 -12.92
C LEU A 222 13.65 -6.82 -13.94
N PHE A 223 13.58 -6.48 -15.23
CA PHE A 223 14.06 -7.37 -16.30
C PHE A 223 15.09 -6.74 -17.24
N ASP A 224 15.06 -5.44 -17.46
CA ASP A 224 15.90 -4.76 -18.45
C ASP A 224 17.07 -4.00 -17.84
N GLY A 225 17.13 -3.85 -16.52
CA GLY A 225 18.16 -3.06 -15.83
C GLY A 225 18.15 -1.57 -16.22
N THR A 226 17.11 -1.10 -16.89
CA THR A 226 16.97 0.28 -17.35
C THR A 226 16.10 1.09 -16.39
N ALA A 227 16.71 1.62 -15.33
CA ALA A 227 16.11 2.71 -14.58
C ALA A 227 16.08 3.95 -15.50
N ARG A 228 14.94 4.62 -15.68
CA ARG A 228 14.92 5.96 -16.25
C ARG A 228 15.69 6.88 -15.29
N PRO A 229 16.66 7.67 -15.79
CA PRO A 229 17.35 8.64 -14.94
C PRO A 229 16.34 9.66 -14.40
N ILE A 230 16.57 10.08 -13.18
CA ILE A 230 15.88 11.18 -12.48
C ILE A 230 16.10 12.48 -13.23
#